data_f2f1d87f54ea06b268ab0cbd843db3a2
#
_entry.id   f2f1d87f54ea06b268ab0cbd843db3a2
#
_cell.length_a   1.000
_cell.length_b   1.000
_cell.length_c   1.000
_cell.angle_alpha   90.00
_cell.angle_beta   90.00
_cell.angle_gamma   90.00
#
_symmetry.space_group_name_H-M   'P 1'
#
loop_
_entity.id
_entity.type
_entity.pdbx_description
1 polymer ?
#
loop_
_entity_poly.entity_id
_entity_poly.type
_entity_poly.pdbx_seq_one_letter_code
_entity_poly.pdbx_strand_id
1 'polypeptide(L)'
;MKRLNLLFICLILSFSSLMAQNGVKELQLEEISSGYFKPETIQGIVPMPNSDFYTQMNKERTQIIKYSFQTGEAVEVLFDVNTARDCTFKQFDSYSFSPDGTKMLIATETVPIYRRSYKAVHYLFTIKRNLIEPLSDGGPQQVPVFSPDSYQVAFVRDNNIFLVKLLYNNSESQVTQDGEPNKIINGIPDWVYEEEFGFNSAITFSSDSELLAFIKFDESAVKSYSFPLYGGQFPQHKAYNLYPGTYTYKYPKAGEANAKVSVHSFDIKSRVTREIKVPIDEDGYIPRIRFTPQTDQLAIFTLNRHQNKLDLYIANARSTVSKLILRDESPQYIKPEVIDQIVFYPNNFSFLSEKDGYQHLYWYNSKGTLVKQVTQGQFEVKNFLGWDANSNTFYYESNEGNPLQTAIYKIDAKNRKTVLTENKGTNKAIFSTTLSYFISFLSETT
;
A
#
# COMPACT_ATOMS: atom_id res chain seq x y z
N MET A 1 35.62 67.75 -19.60
CA MET A 1 34.72 67.28 -18.54
C MET A 1 33.58 66.36 -18.99
N LYS A 2 32.82 66.68 -20.06
CA LYS A 2 31.70 65.82 -20.50
C LYS A 2 32.10 64.39 -20.94
N ARG A 3 33.27 64.19 -21.53
CA ARG A 3 33.76 62.83 -21.96
C ARG A 3 34.25 61.97 -20.79
N LEU A 4 34.76 62.60 -19.73
CA LEU A 4 35.23 61.88 -18.53
C LEU A 4 34.05 61.32 -17.69
N ASN A 5 32.93 62.07 -17.62
CA ASN A 5 31.72 61.67 -16.95
C ASN A 5 31.00 60.50 -17.67
N LEU A 6 31.09 60.44 -19.04
CA LEU A 6 30.49 59.36 -19.80
C LEU A 6 31.27 58.04 -19.59
N LEU A 7 32.58 58.08 -19.50
CA LEU A 7 33.44 56.94 -19.20
C LEU A 7 33.19 56.40 -17.77
N PHE A 8 32.96 57.27 -16.79
CA PHE A 8 32.65 56.88 -15.41
C PHE A 8 31.28 56.27 -15.29
N ILE A 9 30.27 56.72 -16.02
CA ILE A 9 28.92 56.14 -16.09
C ILE A 9 28.96 54.79 -16.79
N CYS A 10 29.72 54.61 -17.87
CA CYS A 10 29.89 53.30 -18.53
C CYS A 10 30.62 52.30 -17.63
N LEU A 11 31.60 52.74 -16.83
CA LEU A 11 32.32 51.90 -15.87
C LEU A 11 31.41 51.43 -14.71
N ILE A 12 30.53 52.29 -14.19
CA ILE A 12 29.57 51.95 -13.14
C ILE A 12 28.50 51.00 -13.68
N LEU A 13 28.03 51.17 -14.91
CA LEU A 13 27.06 50.26 -15.56
C LEU A 13 27.66 48.91 -15.88
N SER A 14 28.94 48.81 -16.22
CA SER A 14 29.62 47.51 -16.42
C SER A 14 29.91 46.79 -15.07
N PHE A 15 30.14 47.53 -13.97
CA PHE A 15 30.29 46.93 -12.64
C PHE A 15 28.96 46.41 -12.08
N SER A 16 27.81 47.07 -12.36
CA SER A 16 26.51 46.60 -11.93
C SER A 16 26.07 45.35 -12.71
N SER A 17 26.48 45.17 -13.97
CA SER A 17 26.21 43.94 -14.72
C SER A 17 27.08 42.74 -14.25
N LEU A 18 28.24 42.98 -13.68
CA LEU A 18 29.07 41.91 -13.09
C LEU A 18 28.54 41.45 -11.71
N MET A 19 27.85 42.34 -10.99
CA MET A 19 27.22 41.95 -9.71
C MET A 19 25.88 41.25 -9.84
N ALA A 20 25.24 41.33 -11.01
CA ALA A 20 23.97 40.69 -11.27
C ALA A 20 24.11 39.18 -11.61
N GLN A 21 25.33 38.69 -11.84
CA GLN A 21 25.60 37.26 -12.13
C GLN A 21 25.99 36.44 -10.90
N ASN A 22 26.08 37.04 -9.73
CA ASN A 22 26.56 36.36 -8.52
C ASN A 22 25.43 35.72 -7.67
N GLY A 23 24.41 35.14 -8.27
CA GLY A 23 23.31 34.57 -7.50
C GLY A 23 22.81 33.21 -7.97
N VAL A 24 23.23 32.73 -9.14
CA VAL A 24 22.78 31.43 -9.63
C VAL A 24 23.89 30.41 -9.50
N LYS A 25 23.80 29.55 -8.50
CA LYS A 25 24.72 28.43 -8.38
C LYS A 25 24.49 27.49 -9.57
N GLU A 26 25.52 27.19 -10.33
CA GLU A 26 25.47 26.20 -11.37
C GLU A 26 25.27 24.81 -10.78
N LEU A 27 24.27 24.05 -11.28
CA LEU A 27 24.01 22.70 -10.84
C LEU A 27 25.14 21.77 -11.26
N GLN A 28 25.73 21.07 -10.29
CA GLN A 28 26.79 20.08 -10.55
C GLN A 28 26.19 18.67 -10.55
N LEU A 29 26.66 17.82 -11.46
CA LEU A 29 26.21 16.43 -11.57
C LEU A 29 26.42 15.65 -10.24
N GLU A 30 27.52 15.94 -9.56
CA GLU A 30 27.88 15.37 -8.26
C GLU A 30 26.85 15.69 -7.18
N GLU A 31 26.32 16.92 -7.17
CA GLU A 31 25.28 17.34 -6.23
C GLU A 31 23.96 16.60 -6.48
N ILE A 32 23.60 16.41 -7.75
CA ILE A 32 22.41 15.65 -8.13
C ILE A 32 22.58 14.18 -7.73
N SER A 33 23.72 13.58 -8.06
CA SER A 33 23.98 12.15 -7.82
C SER A 33 24.22 11.81 -6.35
N SER A 34 24.80 12.73 -5.57
CA SER A 34 25.02 12.56 -4.12
C SER A 34 23.75 12.72 -3.27
N GLY A 35 22.67 13.22 -3.88
CA GLY A 35 21.42 13.52 -3.15
C GLY A 35 21.46 14.82 -2.35
N TYR A 36 22.34 15.77 -2.69
CA TYR A 36 22.44 17.08 -2.03
C TYR A 36 21.10 17.83 -1.98
N PHE A 37 20.27 17.68 -3.04
CA PHE A 37 18.94 18.29 -3.11
C PHE A 37 17.84 17.42 -2.52
N LYS A 38 18.18 16.28 -1.90
CA LYS A 38 17.19 15.39 -1.31
C LYS A 38 16.62 16.03 -0.04
N PRO A 39 15.31 16.30 0.04
CA PRO A 39 14.75 16.90 1.24
C PRO A 39 14.93 15.97 2.45
N GLU A 40 15.16 16.54 3.61
CA GLU A 40 15.07 15.81 4.86
C GLU A 40 13.60 15.46 5.11
N THR A 41 13.29 14.18 5.23
CA THR A 41 11.94 13.71 5.50
C THR A 41 11.94 12.71 6.65
N ILE A 42 10.91 12.78 7.47
CA ILE A 42 10.62 11.71 8.43
C ILE A 42 10.01 10.54 7.64
N GLN A 43 10.67 9.40 7.65
CA GLN A 43 10.22 8.19 6.93
C GLN A 43 9.85 7.08 7.91
N GLY A 44 9.05 6.11 7.44
CA GLY A 44 8.77 4.89 8.18
C GLY A 44 7.85 5.08 9.40
N ILE A 45 6.97 6.10 9.38
CA ILE A 45 5.93 6.25 10.40
C ILE A 45 4.90 5.15 10.21
N VAL A 46 4.72 4.31 11.24
CA VAL A 46 3.72 3.25 11.29
C VAL A 46 2.76 3.55 12.43
N PRO A 47 1.51 3.99 12.16
CA PRO A 47 0.51 4.18 13.21
C PRO A 47 0.23 2.87 13.95
N MET A 48 0.18 2.92 15.28
CA MET A 48 -0.14 1.75 16.09
C MET A 48 -1.65 1.50 16.11
N PRO A 49 -2.09 0.23 16.06
CA PRO A 49 -3.51 -0.11 16.12
C PRO A 49 -4.21 0.48 17.35
N ASN A 50 -5.44 0.99 17.18
CA ASN A 50 -6.34 1.46 18.22
C ASN A 50 -5.71 2.47 19.22
N SER A 51 -4.83 3.35 18.73
CA SER A 51 -4.09 4.28 19.59
C SER A 51 -3.70 5.58 18.91
N ASP A 52 -3.23 6.54 19.72
CA ASP A 52 -2.65 7.81 19.27
C ASP A 52 -1.11 7.76 19.35
N PHE A 53 -0.54 6.59 19.11
CA PHE A 53 0.89 6.39 19.01
C PHE A 53 1.28 5.91 17.61
N TYR A 54 2.53 6.17 17.25
CA TYR A 54 3.15 5.61 16.06
C TYR A 54 4.53 5.03 16.41
N THR A 55 5.06 4.26 15.52
CA THR A 55 6.41 3.71 15.66
C THR A 55 7.26 4.04 14.46
N GLN A 56 8.58 4.05 14.69
CA GLN A 56 9.60 4.13 13.65
C GLN A 56 10.72 3.14 13.95
N MET A 57 11.30 2.61 12.89
CA MET A 57 12.55 1.87 12.95
C MET A 57 13.71 2.86 13.02
N ASN A 58 14.71 2.60 13.87
CA ASN A 58 15.92 3.42 13.92
C ASN A 58 16.78 3.26 12.64
N LYS A 59 17.75 4.16 12.43
CA LYS A 59 18.61 4.16 11.23
C LYS A 59 19.45 2.89 11.11
N GLU A 60 19.86 2.33 12.24
CA GLU A 60 20.67 1.11 12.36
C GLU A 60 19.85 -0.16 12.10
N ARG A 61 18.51 -0.04 12.01
CA ARG A 61 17.58 -1.15 11.81
C ARG A 61 17.68 -2.23 12.91
N THR A 62 17.86 -1.74 14.15
CA THR A 62 18.01 -2.59 15.34
C THR A 62 16.89 -2.40 16.36
N GLN A 63 16.16 -1.28 16.26
CA GLN A 63 15.12 -0.91 17.23
C GLN A 63 13.84 -0.43 16.55
N ILE A 64 12.69 -0.70 17.20
CA ILE A 64 11.40 -0.09 16.90
C ILE A 64 11.03 0.78 18.11
N ILE A 65 10.92 2.10 17.86
CA ILE A 65 10.68 3.10 18.88
C ILE A 65 9.26 3.62 18.74
N LYS A 66 8.55 3.70 19.85
CA LYS A 66 7.19 4.24 19.95
C LYS A 66 7.23 5.73 20.24
N TYR A 67 6.41 6.49 19.54
CA TYR A 67 6.25 7.93 19.65
C TYR A 67 4.79 8.31 19.90
N SER A 68 4.56 9.45 20.54
CA SER A 68 3.24 10.04 20.69
C SER A 68 2.88 10.91 19.49
N PHE A 69 1.72 10.73 18.88
CA PHE A 69 1.19 11.67 17.87
C PHE A 69 0.94 13.07 18.45
N GLN A 70 0.58 13.15 19.73
CA GLN A 70 0.26 14.41 20.38
C GLN A 70 1.50 15.29 20.59
N THR A 71 2.62 14.70 21.02
CA THR A 71 3.84 15.46 21.39
C THR A 71 4.97 15.32 20.38
N GLY A 72 4.96 14.28 19.54
CA GLY A 72 6.08 13.93 18.66
C GLY A 72 7.27 13.29 19.39
N GLU A 73 7.20 13.12 20.72
CA GLU A 73 8.30 12.62 21.52
C GLU A 73 8.32 11.08 21.60
N ALA A 74 9.53 10.53 21.74
CA ALA A 74 9.70 9.10 21.99
C ALA A 74 9.18 8.72 23.37
N VAL A 75 8.44 7.60 23.43
CA VAL A 75 7.82 7.11 24.66
C VAL A 75 8.57 5.91 25.22
N GLU A 76 8.86 4.92 24.37
CA GLU A 76 9.54 3.68 24.76
C GLU A 76 10.13 2.96 23.54
N VAL A 77 11.09 2.07 23.77
CA VAL A 77 11.57 1.11 22.78
C VAL A 77 10.72 -0.14 22.87
N LEU A 78 9.95 -0.44 21.82
CA LEU A 78 9.07 -1.63 21.78
C LEU A 78 9.82 -2.91 21.43
N PHE A 79 10.86 -2.79 20.60
CA PHE A 79 11.68 -3.91 20.16
C PHE A 79 13.14 -3.47 20.04
N ASP A 80 14.06 -4.31 20.52
CA ASP A 80 15.51 -4.13 20.36
C ASP A 80 16.15 -5.50 20.14
N VAL A 81 16.88 -5.68 19.06
CA VAL A 81 17.55 -6.94 18.70
C VAL A 81 18.51 -7.43 19.80
N ASN A 82 19.04 -6.51 20.62
CA ASN A 82 20.00 -6.84 21.68
C ASN A 82 19.34 -7.33 22.99
N THR A 83 18.04 -7.03 23.19
CA THR A 83 17.33 -7.34 24.44
C THR A 83 16.14 -8.26 24.26
N ALA A 84 15.64 -8.42 23.02
CA ALA A 84 14.57 -9.36 22.73
C ALA A 84 15.07 -10.80 22.94
N ARG A 85 14.28 -11.58 23.70
CA ARG A 85 14.60 -12.97 23.98
C ARG A 85 14.50 -13.81 22.73
N ASP A 86 15.46 -14.70 22.55
CA ASP A 86 15.61 -15.63 21.43
C ASP A 86 15.83 -14.97 20.06
N CYS A 87 16.28 -13.68 20.07
CA CYS A 87 16.65 -12.98 18.85
C CYS A 87 17.96 -13.52 18.27
N THR A 88 17.91 -13.99 17.02
CA THR A 88 19.07 -14.60 16.33
C THR A 88 19.67 -13.72 15.25
N PHE A 89 19.04 -12.60 14.91
CA PHE A 89 19.50 -11.66 13.89
C PHE A 89 20.00 -10.32 14.52
N LYS A 90 20.80 -9.59 13.77
CA LYS A 90 21.40 -8.32 14.22
C LYS A 90 20.68 -7.09 13.68
N GLN A 91 19.94 -7.22 12.60
CA GLN A 91 19.20 -6.15 11.94
C GLN A 91 17.95 -6.75 11.31
N PHE A 92 16.94 -5.91 11.07
CA PHE A 92 15.70 -6.30 10.38
C PHE A 92 15.34 -5.29 9.29
N ASP A 93 14.51 -5.70 8.35
CA ASP A 93 14.21 -4.92 7.14
C ASP A 93 12.89 -4.16 7.25
N SER A 94 11.88 -4.76 7.86
CA SER A 94 10.56 -4.16 8.05
C SER A 94 9.79 -4.86 9.17
N TYR A 95 8.65 -4.27 9.57
CA TYR A 95 7.75 -4.85 10.54
C TYR A 95 6.31 -4.45 10.29
N SER A 96 5.36 -5.22 10.81
CA SER A 96 3.94 -4.91 10.84
C SER A 96 3.29 -5.37 12.15
N PHE A 97 2.27 -4.64 12.61
CA PHE A 97 1.53 -5.00 13.83
C PHE A 97 0.42 -6.01 13.56
N SER A 98 0.14 -6.84 14.57
CA SER A 98 -1.14 -7.54 14.65
C SER A 98 -2.29 -6.52 14.88
N PRO A 99 -3.53 -6.81 14.44
CA PRO A 99 -4.67 -5.91 14.61
C PRO A 99 -4.95 -5.47 16.05
N ASP A 100 -4.65 -6.31 17.04
CA ASP A 100 -4.77 -6.00 18.48
C ASP A 100 -3.58 -5.20 19.05
N GLY A 101 -2.52 -4.97 18.24
CA GLY A 101 -1.32 -4.25 18.64
C GLY A 101 -0.42 -4.98 19.65
N THR A 102 -0.65 -6.28 19.93
CA THR A 102 0.09 -7.05 20.93
C THR A 102 1.29 -7.81 20.38
N LYS A 103 1.34 -7.98 19.05
CA LYS A 103 2.38 -8.72 18.36
C LYS A 103 2.88 -7.92 17.15
N MET A 104 4.05 -8.29 16.65
CA MET A 104 4.60 -7.80 15.39
C MET A 104 5.14 -8.97 14.56
N LEU A 105 4.99 -8.87 13.24
CA LEU A 105 5.79 -9.62 12.28
C LEU A 105 7.01 -8.78 11.93
N ILE A 106 8.20 -9.36 12.08
CA ILE A 106 9.47 -8.72 11.78
C ILE A 106 10.11 -9.46 10.62
N ALA A 107 10.45 -8.76 9.54
CA ALA A 107 11.07 -9.33 8.34
C ALA A 107 12.58 -9.11 8.33
N THR A 108 13.30 -10.15 7.96
CA THR A 108 14.76 -10.16 7.76
C THR A 108 15.12 -10.83 6.44
N GLU A 109 16.34 -10.64 5.98
CA GLU A 109 16.86 -11.32 4.77
C GLU A 109 15.97 -11.11 3.54
N THR A 110 15.48 -9.90 3.37
CA THR A 110 14.56 -9.55 2.29
C THR A 110 15.23 -9.66 0.93
N VAL A 111 14.66 -10.45 0.04
CA VAL A 111 15.09 -10.61 -1.35
C VAL A 111 13.96 -10.13 -2.27
N PRO A 112 14.15 -9.06 -3.04
CA PRO A 112 13.13 -8.56 -3.96
C PRO A 112 12.87 -9.57 -5.09
N ILE A 113 11.62 -9.63 -5.56
CA ILE A 113 11.18 -10.43 -6.71
C ILE A 113 10.88 -9.51 -7.87
N TYR A 114 9.90 -8.63 -7.72
CA TYR A 114 9.53 -7.57 -8.67
C TYR A 114 9.61 -6.20 -7.98
N ARG A 115 8.83 -5.23 -8.44
CA ARG A 115 8.85 -3.87 -7.88
C ARG A 115 8.37 -3.80 -6.43
N ARG A 116 7.37 -4.62 -6.04
CA ARG A 116 6.71 -4.60 -4.73
C ARG A 116 6.81 -5.92 -3.99
N SER A 117 6.91 -7.02 -4.73
CA SER A 117 7.01 -8.35 -4.15
C SER A 117 8.44 -8.66 -3.71
N TYR A 118 8.52 -9.35 -2.61
CA TYR A 118 9.76 -9.88 -2.03
C TYR A 118 9.46 -11.12 -1.23
N LYS A 119 10.48 -11.90 -0.96
CA LYS A 119 10.47 -12.97 0.04
C LYS A 119 11.42 -12.61 1.18
N ALA A 120 11.04 -12.96 2.40
CA ALA A 120 11.82 -12.69 3.60
C ALA A 120 11.62 -13.78 4.63
N VAL A 121 12.56 -13.89 5.57
CA VAL A 121 12.36 -14.69 6.78
C VAL A 121 11.61 -13.83 7.78
N HIS A 122 10.42 -14.31 8.20
CA HIS A 122 9.59 -13.58 9.14
C HIS A 122 9.64 -14.21 10.53
N TYR A 123 9.63 -13.33 11.53
CA TYR A 123 9.58 -13.68 12.93
C TYR A 123 8.33 -13.08 13.57
N LEU A 124 7.76 -13.80 14.52
CA LEU A 124 6.68 -13.32 15.38
C LEU A 124 7.28 -12.76 16.68
N PHE A 125 7.10 -11.48 16.93
CA PHE A 125 7.47 -10.85 18.19
C PHE A 125 6.25 -10.61 19.06
N THR A 126 6.23 -11.15 20.28
CA THR A 126 5.21 -10.92 21.29
C THR A 126 5.67 -9.84 22.27
N ILE A 127 5.10 -8.64 22.15
CA ILE A 127 5.56 -7.42 22.82
C ILE A 127 5.64 -7.61 24.34
N LYS A 128 4.54 -8.01 25.00
CA LYS A 128 4.48 -8.18 26.47
C LYS A 128 5.48 -9.20 27.01
N ARG A 129 5.84 -10.20 26.23
CA ARG A 129 6.79 -11.26 26.62
C ARG A 129 8.23 -10.91 26.27
N ASN A 130 8.46 -9.88 25.48
CA ASN A 130 9.73 -9.54 24.85
C ASN A 130 10.38 -10.78 24.21
N LEU A 131 9.58 -11.55 23.46
CA LEU A 131 9.97 -12.85 22.90
C LEU A 131 9.76 -12.81 21.39
N ILE A 132 10.78 -13.24 20.66
CA ILE A 132 10.73 -13.40 19.21
C ILE A 132 10.96 -14.85 18.80
N GLU A 133 10.12 -15.36 17.89
CA GLU A 133 10.16 -16.75 17.42
C GLU A 133 10.03 -16.77 15.89
N PRO A 134 10.64 -17.73 15.18
CA PRO A 134 10.39 -17.88 13.76
C PRO A 134 8.89 -18.08 13.49
N LEU A 135 8.37 -17.43 12.44
CA LEU A 135 6.99 -17.66 12.00
C LEU A 135 6.82 -19.06 11.40
N SER A 136 7.83 -19.56 10.72
CA SER A 136 7.85 -20.85 10.02
C SER A 136 9.27 -21.38 9.89
N ASP A 137 9.43 -22.71 10.01
CA ASP A 137 10.69 -23.40 9.77
C ASP A 137 10.87 -23.81 8.28
N GLY A 138 9.87 -23.59 7.44
CA GLY A 138 9.84 -24.04 6.05
C GLY A 138 10.54 -23.10 5.05
N GLY A 139 11.29 -22.09 5.52
CA GLY A 139 12.01 -21.13 4.67
C GLY A 139 11.27 -19.82 4.44
N PRO A 140 11.79 -18.93 3.56
CA PRO A 140 11.26 -17.57 3.36
C PRO A 140 9.81 -17.53 2.91
N GLN A 141 9.08 -16.52 3.37
CA GLN A 141 7.68 -16.30 3.08
C GLN A 141 7.46 -15.00 2.30
N GLN A 142 6.32 -14.93 1.60
CA GLN A 142 5.81 -13.72 0.97
C GLN A 142 4.50 -13.32 1.64
N VAL A 143 4.27 -12.03 1.76
CA VAL A 143 3.02 -11.37 2.14
C VAL A 143 2.31 -11.97 3.37
N PRO A 144 2.99 -12.11 4.52
CA PRO A 144 2.32 -12.60 5.72
C PRO A 144 1.26 -11.60 6.18
N VAL A 145 0.05 -12.12 6.47
CA VAL A 145 -1.11 -11.34 6.89
C VAL A 145 -1.68 -11.93 8.18
N PHE A 146 -1.83 -11.10 9.21
CA PHE A 146 -2.54 -11.49 10.44
C PHE A 146 -4.04 -11.63 10.20
N SER A 147 -4.66 -12.59 10.87
CA SER A 147 -6.11 -12.62 11.04
C SER A 147 -6.58 -11.46 11.94
N PRO A 148 -7.84 -10.98 11.80
CA PRO A 148 -8.40 -9.92 12.64
C PRO A 148 -8.35 -10.18 14.14
N ASP A 149 -8.47 -11.45 14.58
CA ASP A 149 -8.33 -11.87 15.98
C ASP A 149 -6.88 -11.94 16.47
N SER A 150 -5.90 -11.71 15.58
CA SER A 150 -4.45 -11.73 15.89
C SER A 150 -3.90 -13.09 16.35
N TYR A 151 -4.60 -14.20 16.07
CA TYR A 151 -4.19 -15.55 16.45
C TYR A 151 -3.79 -16.45 15.28
N GLN A 152 -3.85 -15.94 14.06
CA GLN A 152 -3.43 -16.66 12.87
C GLN A 152 -2.62 -15.75 11.96
N VAL A 153 -1.73 -16.35 11.15
CA VAL A 153 -1.02 -15.66 10.07
C VAL A 153 -1.11 -16.52 8.81
N ALA A 154 -1.61 -15.95 7.72
CA ALA A 154 -1.52 -16.58 6.40
C ALA A 154 -0.35 -15.96 5.63
N PHE A 155 0.35 -16.77 4.85
CA PHE A 155 1.44 -16.32 3.98
C PHE A 155 1.54 -17.19 2.73
N VAL A 156 2.33 -16.76 1.76
CA VAL A 156 2.60 -17.54 0.55
C VAL A 156 4.05 -18.01 0.56
N ARG A 157 4.25 -19.27 0.17
CA ARG A 157 5.54 -19.90 -0.11
C ARG A 157 5.39 -20.83 -1.32
N ASP A 158 6.28 -20.70 -2.30
CA ASP A 158 6.27 -21.51 -3.51
C ASP A 158 4.88 -21.55 -4.21
N ASN A 159 4.28 -20.35 -4.40
CA ASN A 159 2.96 -20.12 -4.99
C ASN A 159 1.78 -20.78 -4.26
N ASN A 160 1.99 -21.29 -3.05
CA ASN A 160 0.96 -21.90 -2.22
C ASN A 160 0.75 -21.11 -0.92
N ILE A 161 -0.50 -21.09 -0.47
CA ILE A 161 -0.89 -20.44 0.78
C ILE A 161 -0.69 -21.40 1.94
N PHE A 162 -0.11 -20.88 3.02
CA PHE A 162 0.06 -21.53 4.30
C PHE A 162 -0.62 -20.73 5.40
N LEU A 163 -1.06 -21.42 6.44
CA LEU A 163 -1.72 -20.86 7.62
C LEU A 163 -1.00 -21.33 8.87
N VAL A 164 -0.57 -20.38 9.70
CA VAL A 164 0.02 -20.63 11.02
C VAL A 164 -0.98 -20.27 12.10
N LYS A 165 -1.23 -21.17 13.05
CA LYS A 165 -2.07 -20.96 14.23
C LYS A 165 -1.19 -20.67 15.45
N LEU A 166 -1.17 -19.41 15.90
CA LEU A 166 -0.23 -18.92 16.92
C LEU A 166 -0.51 -19.49 18.31
N LEU A 167 -1.79 -19.80 18.64
CA LEU A 167 -2.15 -20.40 19.93
C LEU A 167 -1.73 -21.88 20.06
N TYR A 168 -1.37 -22.52 18.97
CA TYR A 168 -1.03 -23.95 18.91
C TYR A 168 0.46 -24.12 18.57
N ASN A 169 1.32 -23.42 19.29
CA ASN A 169 2.77 -23.48 19.13
C ASN A 169 3.20 -23.22 17.66
N ASN A 170 2.65 -22.16 17.07
CA ASN A 170 2.88 -21.74 15.67
C ASN A 170 2.69 -22.89 14.66
N SER A 171 1.67 -23.74 14.88
CA SER A 171 1.42 -24.89 13.99
C SER A 171 1.06 -24.43 12.58
N GLU A 172 1.89 -24.81 11.61
CA GLU A 172 1.72 -24.51 10.19
C GLU A 172 0.89 -25.58 9.48
N SER A 173 0.03 -25.17 8.57
CA SER A 173 -0.70 -26.05 7.67
C SER A 173 -0.81 -25.44 6.28
N GLN A 174 -0.70 -26.28 5.24
CA GLN A 174 -0.86 -25.87 3.85
C GLN A 174 -2.33 -25.78 3.49
N VAL A 175 -2.72 -24.67 2.83
CA VAL A 175 -4.08 -24.36 2.39
C VAL A 175 -4.30 -24.74 0.93
N THR A 176 -3.38 -24.36 0.04
CA THR A 176 -3.40 -24.72 -1.38
C THR A 176 -2.22 -25.63 -1.74
N GLN A 177 -2.38 -26.50 -2.75
CA GLN A 177 -1.36 -27.50 -3.12
C GLN A 177 -1.03 -27.52 -4.61
N ASP A 178 -1.68 -26.67 -5.40
CA ASP A 178 -1.56 -26.64 -6.86
C ASP A 178 -0.68 -25.49 -7.38
N GLY A 179 -0.06 -24.74 -6.47
CA GLY A 179 0.91 -23.70 -6.83
C GLY A 179 2.10 -24.28 -7.57
N GLU A 180 2.37 -23.75 -8.77
CA GLU A 180 3.47 -24.18 -9.63
C GLU A 180 4.07 -22.96 -10.34
N PRO A 181 5.41 -22.78 -10.34
CA PRO A 181 6.06 -21.68 -11.02
C PRO A 181 5.68 -21.59 -12.50
N ASN A 182 5.36 -20.41 -12.98
CA ASN A 182 4.94 -20.11 -14.35
C ASN A 182 3.61 -20.79 -14.78
N LYS A 183 2.82 -21.27 -13.84
CA LYS A 183 1.51 -21.86 -14.10
C LYS A 183 0.43 -21.38 -13.14
N ILE A 184 0.51 -21.75 -11.87
CA ILE A 184 -0.52 -21.43 -10.87
C ILE A 184 0.08 -20.68 -9.72
N ILE A 185 -0.53 -19.55 -9.40
CA ILE A 185 -0.17 -18.71 -8.27
C ILE A 185 -1.38 -18.53 -7.37
N ASN A 186 -1.23 -18.77 -6.07
CA ASN A 186 -2.30 -18.60 -5.09
C ASN A 186 -1.93 -17.49 -4.09
N GLY A 187 -2.78 -16.47 -3.96
CA GLY A 187 -2.70 -15.47 -2.89
C GLY A 187 -1.68 -14.35 -3.09
N ILE A 188 -0.91 -14.36 -4.16
CA ILE A 188 -0.07 -13.25 -4.63
C ILE A 188 -0.34 -13.01 -6.11
N PRO A 189 -0.17 -11.77 -6.61
CA PRO A 189 -0.40 -11.46 -8.02
C PRO A 189 0.69 -12.05 -8.93
N ASP A 190 0.35 -12.21 -10.21
CA ASP A 190 1.34 -12.33 -11.26
C ASP A 190 2.03 -10.97 -11.54
N TRP A 191 3.00 -10.94 -12.46
CA TRP A 191 3.74 -9.72 -12.78
C TRP A 191 2.82 -8.58 -13.26
N VAL A 192 1.82 -8.86 -14.10
CA VAL A 192 0.91 -7.84 -14.65
C VAL A 192 0.10 -7.18 -13.54
N TYR A 193 -0.50 -7.97 -12.66
CA TYR A 193 -1.32 -7.44 -11.57
C TYR A 193 -0.50 -6.68 -10.54
N GLU A 194 0.74 -7.12 -10.26
CA GLU A 194 1.64 -6.38 -9.39
C GLU A 194 2.02 -5.02 -9.99
N GLU A 195 2.37 -4.98 -11.27
CA GLU A 195 2.85 -3.78 -11.94
C GLU A 195 1.71 -2.80 -12.22
N GLU A 196 0.59 -3.27 -12.80
CA GLU A 196 -0.50 -2.42 -13.27
C GLU A 196 -1.48 -2.03 -12.16
N PHE A 197 -1.78 -2.93 -11.22
CA PHE A 197 -2.71 -2.67 -10.11
C PHE A 197 -2.02 -2.38 -8.78
N GLY A 198 -0.70 -2.41 -8.73
CA GLY A 198 0.09 -1.86 -7.62
C GLY A 198 0.03 -2.60 -6.30
N PHE A 199 -0.20 -3.92 -6.28
CA PHE A 199 -0.27 -4.72 -5.05
C PHE A 199 0.58 -5.98 -5.12
N ASN A 200 0.88 -6.57 -3.96
CA ASN A 200 1.65 -7.80 -3.84
C ASN A 200 0.95 -8.89 -3.00
N SER A 201 -0.21 -8.59 -2.40
CA SER A 201 -0.98 -9.54 -1.59
C SER A 201 -2.41 -9.66 -2.12
N ALA A 202 -2.83 -10.89 -2.41
CA ALA A 202 -4.17 -11.25 -2.86
C ALA A 202 -4.88 -12.17 -1.85
N ILE A 203 -4.61 -11.98 -0.55
CA ILE A 203 -5.17 -12.74 0.57
C ILE A 203 -5.93 -11.78 1.50
N THR A 204 -7.06 -12.22 2.04
CA THR A 204 -7.81 -11.49 3.06
C THR A 204 -8.55 -12.45 3.99
N PHE A 205 -8.60 -12.12 5.30
CA PHE A 205 -9.38 -12.86 6.29
C PHE A 205 -10.76 -12.23 6.49
N SER A 206 -11.76 -13.06 6.81
CA SER A 206 -13.06 -12.58 7.32
C SER A 206 -12.91 -11.93 8.69
N SER A 207 -13.83 -11.03 9.05
CA SER A 207 -13.78 -10.26 10.29
C SER A 207 -13.84 -11.14 11.57
N ASP A 208 -14.40 -12.34 11.46
CA ASP A 208 -14.42 -13.38 12.52
C ASP A 208 -13.20 -14.32 12.48
N SER A 209 -12.28 -14.12 11.52
CA SER A 209 -11.09 -14.96 11.35
C SER A 209 -11.37 -16.44 11.01
N GLU A 210 -12.58 -16.77 10.56
CA GLU A 210 -12.96 -18.16 10.22
C GLU A 210 -12.77 -18.50 8.74
N LEU A 211 -12.72 -17.48 7.88
CA LEU A 211 -12.54 -17.65 6.43
C LEU A 211 -11.28 -16.94 5.95
N LEU A 212 -10.63 -17.54 4.97
CA LEU A 212 -9.54 -16.96 4.20
C LEU A 212 -9.96 -16.90 2.73
N ALA A 213 -10.03 -15.71 2.13
CA ALA A 213 -10.26 -15.56 0.71
C ALA A 213 -8.98 -15.18 -0.02
N PHE A 214 -8.85 -15.65 -1.26
CA PHE A 214 -7.69 -15.36 -2.09
C PHE A 214 -8.04 -15.35 -3.58
N ILE A 215 -7.20 -14.66 -4.36
CA ILE A 215 -7.23 -14.74 -5.81
C ILE A 215 -6.23 -15.80 -6.25
N LYS A 216 -6.65 -16.66 -7.16
CA LYS A 216 -5.80 -17.60 -7.90
C LYS A 216 -5.56 -17.03 -9.29
N PHE A 217 -4.33 -17.11 -9.75
CA PHE A 217 -3.89 -16.70 -11.08
C PHE A 217 -3.40 -17.94 -11.85
N ASP A 218 -4.00 -18.23 -13.00
CA ASP A 218 -3.51 -19.21 -13.93
C ASP A 218 -2.79 -18.50 -15.08
N GLU A 219 -1.47 -18.48 -15.01
CA GLU A 219 -0.58 -17.88 -16.01
C GLU A 219 -0.04 -18.91 -17.02
N SER A 220 -0.60 -20.13 -17.06
CA SER A 220 -0.11 -21.20 -17.95
C SER A 220 -0.07 -20.79 -19.41
N ALA A 221 -1.09 -20.05 -19.87
CA ALA A 221 -1.20 -19.57 -21.25
C ALA A 221 -0.46 -18.25 -21.51
N VAL A 222 0.04 -17.58 -20.46
CA VAL A 222 0.78 -16.31 -20.59
C VAL A 222 2.14 -16.58 -21.19
N LYS A 223 2.56 -15.76 -22.18
CA LYS A 223 3.87 -15.89 -22.81
C LYS A 223 5.00 -15.43 -21.89
N SER A 224 6.12 -16.13 -21.97
CA SER A 224 7.34 -15.77 -21.24
C SER A 224 8.20 -14.81 -22.04
N TYR A 225 8.94 -13.95 -21.34
CA TYR A 225 9.98 -13.10 -21.91
C TYR A 225 11.27 -13.26 -21.10
N SER A 226 12.40 -13.23 -21.80
CA SER A 226 13.73 -13.41 -21.20
C SER A 226 14.49 -12.10 -21.24
N PHE A 227 14.95 -11.64 -20.07
CA PHE A 227 15.80 -10.47 -19.92
C PHE A 227 17.24 -10.90 -19.70
N PRO A 228 18.23 -10.32 -20.44
CA PRO A 228 19.62 -10.56 -20.14
C PRO A 228 20.01 -9.91 -18.80
N LEU A 229 20.76 -10.64 -17.98
CA LEU A 229 21.31 -10.13 -16.73
C LEU A 229 22.82 -9.91 -16.89
N TYR A 230 23.27 -8.74 -16.51
CA TYR A 230 24.66 -8.36 -16.50
C TYR A 230 25.17 -8.18 -15.07
N GLY A 231 26.48 -8.17 -14.89
CA GLY A 231 27.10 -7.86 -13.60
C GLY A 231 26.63 -6.52 -13.07
N GLY A 232 26.45 -6.41 -11.76
CA GLY A 232 25.95 -5.22 -11.09
C GLY A 232 26.26 -5.20 -9.60
N GLN A 233 25.82 -4.13 -8.93
CA GLN A 233 26.05 -3.93 -7.49
C GLN A 233 25.21 -4.86 -6.62
N PHE A 234 24.06 -5.35 -7.11
CA PHE A 234 23.20 -6.28 -6.36
C PHE A 234 23.89 -7.64 -6.23
N PRO A 235 23.87 -8.27 -5.03
CA PRO A 235 24.53 -9.55 -4.78
C PRO A 235 24.16 -10.65 -5.78
N GLN A 236 22.88 -10.73 -6.18
CA GLN A 236 22.40 -11.72 -7.17
C GLN A 236 22.98 -11.49 -8.57
N HIS A 237 23.46 -10.28 -8.90
CA HIS A 237 24.05 -9.97 -10.20
C HIS A 237 25.57 -10.20 -10.25
N LYS A 238 26.24 -10.42 -9.11
CA LYS A 238 27.69 -10.67 -9.07
C LYS A 238 28.10 -11.90 -9.87
N ALA A 239 27.24 -12.90 -9.93
CA ALA A 239 27.49 -14.12 -10.71
C ALA A 239 27.61 -13.85 -12.22
N TYR A 240 27.09 -12.72 -12.71
CA TYR A 240 27.04 -12.34 -14.13
C TYR A 240 28.11 -11.32 -14.54
N ASN A 241 29.15 -11.12 -13.72
CA ASN A 241 30.22 -10.16 -14.02
C ASN A 241 31.07 -10.57 -15.23
N LEU A 242 31.26 -11.87 -15.46
CA LEU A 242 32.07 -12.39 -16.57
C LEU A 242 31.21 -12.82 -17.75
N TYR A 243 30.10 -13.46 -17.50
CA TYR A 243 29.17 -13.94 -18.51
C TYR A 243 27.75 -13.48 -18.16
N PRO A 244 26.98 -12.95 -19.15
CA PRO A 244 25.61 -12.58 -18.90
C PRO A 244 24.75 -13.79 -18.52
N GLY A 245 23.80 -13.57 -17.63
CA GLY A 245 22.74 -14.54 -17.32
C GLY A 245 21.45 -14.20 -18.02
N THR A 246 20.40 -14.95 -17.71
CA THR A 246 19.06 -14.71 -18.25
C THR A 246 18.05 -14.84 -17.12
N TYR A 247 17.14 -13.87 -17.03
CA TYR A 247 15.98 -13.93 -16.15
C TYR A 247 14.71 -14.04 -17.00
N THR A 248 13.98 -15.14 -16.84
CA THR A 248 12.77 -15.45 -17.63
C THR A 248 11.57 -15.55 -16.70
N TYR A 249 10.51 -14.81 -17.02
CA TYR A 249 9.23 -14.88 -16.31
C TYR A 249 8.07 -14.59 -17.26
N LYS A 250 6.84 -14.82 -16.81
CA LYS A 250 5.61 -14.55 -17.56
C LYS A 250 5.45 -13.04 -17.74
N TYR A 251 5.52 -12.59 -18.99
CA TYR A 251 5.48 -11.17 -19.35
C TYR A 251 4.68 -11.02 -20.65
N PRO A 252 3.37 -10.79 -20.56
CA PRO A 252 2.56 -10.56 -21.75
C PRO A 252 2.87 -9.17 -22.32
N LYS A 253 3.12 -9.10 -23.63
CA LYS A 253 3.22 -7.83 -24.33
C LYS A 253 1.83 -7.27 -24.59
N ALA A 254 1.77 -5.96 -24.97
CA ALA A 254 0.53 -5.31 -25.33
C ALA A 254 -0.28 -6.13 -26.36
N GLY A 255 -1.57 -6.36 -26.08
CA GLY A 255 -2.47 -7.17 -26.90
C GLY A 255 -2.41 -8.68 -26.66
N GLU A 256 -1.47 -9.19 -25.86
CA GLU A 256 -1.38 -10.62 -25.51
C GLU A 256 -2.33 -10.98 -24.36
N ALA A 257 -2.55 -12.29 -24.18
CA ALA A 257 -3.40 -12.80 -23.10
C ALA A 257 -2.75 -12.59 -21.73
N ASN A 258 -3.57 -12.19 -20.74
CA ASN A 258 -3.20 -12.15 -19.32
C ASN A 258 -3.51 -13.49 -18.64
N ALA A 259 -3.06 -13.64 -17.38
CA ALA A 259 -3.47 -14.75 -16.54
C ALA A 259 -5.00 -14.80 -16.37
N LYS A 260 -5.56 -15.98 -16.32
CA LYS A 260 -6.95 -16.18 -15.92
C LYS A 260 -7.06 -16.15 -14.41
N VAL A 261 -8.03 -15.40 -13.89
CA VAL A 261 -8.18 -15.19 -12.46
C VAL A 261 -9.48 -15.77 -11.93
N SER A 262 -9.42 -16.28 -10.70
CA SER A 262 -10.59 -16.76 -9.97
C SER A 262 -10.48 -16.44 -8.49
N VAL A 263 -11.62 -16.29 -7.81
CA VAL A 263 -11.70 -16.00 -6.38
C VAL A 263 -12.09 -17.25 -5.63
N HIS A 264 -11.39 -17.51 -4.54
CA HIS A 264 -11.62 -18.67 -3.69
C HIS A 264 -11.79 -18.25 -2.23
N SER A 265 -12.63 -18.99 -1.51
CA SER A 265 -12.82 -18.91 -0.07
C SER A 265 -12.48 -20.24 0.58
N PHE A 266 -11.60 -20.23 1.57
CA PHE A 266 -11.21 -21.38 2.39
C PHE A 266 -11.82 -21.24 3.78
N ASP A 267 -12.61 -22.22 4.19
CA ASP A 267 -13.14 -22.33 5.54
C ASP A 267 -12.10 -23.04 6.43
N ILE A 268 -11.56 -22.29 7.41
CA ILE A 268 -10.41 -22.71 8.22
C ILE A 268 -10.76 -23.90 9.14
N LYS A 269 -12.02 -23.99 9.57
CA LYS A 269 -12.48 -25.07 10.46
C LYS A 269 -12.72 -26.35 9.69
N SER A 270 -13.48 -26.29 8.60
CA SER A 270 -13.82 -27.46 7.79
C SER A 270 -12.74 -27.83 6.78
N ARG A 271 -11.77 -26.92 6.51
CA ARG A 271 -10.69 -27.05 5.52
C ARG A 271 -11.22 -27.22 4.07
N VAL A 272 -12.38 -26.65 3.78
CA VAL A 272 -13.03 -26.71 2.47
C VAL A 272 -12.76 -25.42 1.71
N THR A 273 -12.21 -25.53 0.50
CA THR A 273 -12.09 -24.42 -0.46
C THR A 273 -13.29 -24.39 -1.39
N ARG A 274 -13.84 -23.21 -1.65
CA ARG A 274 -14.93 -22.97 -2.61
C ARG A 274 -14.54 -21.87 -3.57
N GLU A 275 -14.84 -22.07 -4.85
CA GLU A 275 -14.73 -21.01 -5.86
C GLU A 275 -15.95 -20.09 -5.78
N ILE A 276 -15.71 -18.78 -5.77
CA ILE A 276 -16.74 -17.74 -5.81
C ILE A 276 -16.82 -17.19 -7.22
N LYS A 277 -17.90 -17.47 -7.92
CA LYS A 277 -18.10 -17.00 -9.29
C LYS A 277 -18.71 -15.61 -9.29
N VAL A 278 -18.06 -14.69 -10.00
CA VAL A 278 -18.59 -13.36 -10.32
C VAL A 278 -18.61 -13.19 -11.84
N PRO A 279 -19.56 -12.43 -12.39
CA PRO A 279 -19.53 -12.06 -13.80
C PRO A 279 -18.27 -11.22 -14.09
N ILE A 280 -17.45 -11.71 -15.00
CA ILE A 280 -16.23 -11.04 -15.47
C ILE A 280 -16.09 -11.33 -16.96
N ASP A 281 -15.62 -10.36 -17.72
CA ASP A 281 -15.30 -10.54 -19.14
C ASP A 281 -14.14 -11.56 -19.27
N GLU A 282 -14.06 -12.30 -20.37
CA GLU A 282 -13.07 -13.39 -20.56
C GLU A 282 -11.61 -12.91 -20.35
N ASP A 283 -11.34 -11.65 -20.72
CA ASP A 283 -10.05 -10.96 -20.58
C ASP A 283 -10.08 -9.85 -19.51
N GLY A 284 -11.08 -9.83 -18.64
CA GLY A 284 -11.24 -8.88 -17.55
C GLY A 284 -10.31 -9.17 -16.38
N TYR A 285 -10.33 -8.27 -15.40
CA TYR A 285 -9.46 -8.29 -14.22
C TYR A 285 -10.26 -8.41 -12.92
N ILE A 286 -9.63 -9.01 -11.91
CA ILE A 286 -10.05 -8.95 -10.50
C ILE A 286 -8.93 -8.25 -9.72
N PRO A 287 -8.86 -6.89 -9.75
CA PRO A 287 -7.74 -6.16 -9.17
C PRO A 287 -7.68 -6.22 -7.65
N ARG A 288 -8.80 -6.46 -6.96
CA ARG A 288 -8.84 -6.54 -5.48
C ARG A 288 -9.97 -7.43 -5.00
N ILE A 289 -9.74 -8.00 -3.81
CA ILE A 289 -10.77 -8.59 -2.95
C ILE A 289 -10.56 -8.08 -1.53
N ARG A 290 -11.64 -7.89 -0.76
CA ARG A 290 -11.59 -7.50 0.65
C ARG A 290 -12.80 -8.03 1.40
N PHE A 291 -12.60 -8.63 2.57
CA PHE A 291 -13.73 -8.86 3.46
C PHE A 291 -14.26 -7.53 3.99
N THR A 292 -15.57 -7.42 4.08
CA THR A 292 -16.23 -6.31 4.76
C THR A 292 -16.25 -6.57 6.27
N PRO A 293 -16.67 -5.62 7.12
CA PRO A 293 -16.89 -5.89 8.54
C PRO A 293 -17.94 -6.98 8.83
N GLN A 294 -18.76 -7.37 7.85
CA GLN A 294 -19.67 -8.51 7.95
C GLN A 294 -18.89 -9.82 7.72
N THR A 295 -19.08 -10.81 8.58
CA THR A 295 -18.21 -11.99 8.70
C THR A 295 -18.10 -12.85 7.44
N ASP A 296 -19.17 -12.94 6.65
CA ASP A 296 -19.24 -13.78 5.45
C ASP A 296 -19.30 -12.99 4.13
N GLN A 297 -19.19 -11.66 4.18
CA GLN A 297 -19.31 -10.81 3.00
C GLN A 297 -17.95 -10.40 2.45
N LEU A 298 -17.64 -10.94 1.29
CA LEU A 298 -16.44 -10.62 0.51
C LEU A 298 -16.77 -9.61 -0.60
N ALA A 299 -16.14 -8.47 -0.58
CA ALA A 299 -16.14 -7.51 -1.68
C ALA A 299 -15.16 -7.99 -2.76
N ILE A 300 -15.65 -8.10 -3.99
CA ILE A 300 -14.88 -8.50 -5.16
C ILE A 300 -15.01 -7.38 -6.20
N PHE A 301 -13.88 -6.84 -6.62
CA PHE A 301 -13.83 -5.81 -7.67
C PHE A 301 -13.48 -6.47 -8.99
N THR A 302 -14.26 -6.18 -10.03
CA THR A 302 -13.95 -6.60 -11.39
C THR A 302 -13.80 -5.38 -12.29
N LEU A 303 -12.87 -5.45 -13.23
CA LEU A 303 -12.56 -4.38 -14.16
C LEU A 303 -12.48 -4.98 -15.56
N ASN A 304 -13.12 -4.36 -16.54
CA ASN A 304 -13.02 -4.83 -17.92
C ASN A 304 -11.61 -4.55 -18.51
N ARG A 305 -11.28 -5.17 -19.64
CA ARG A 305 -9.97 -5.02 -20.30
C ARG A 305 -9.63 -3.56 -20.63
N HIS A 306 -10.61 -2.76 -21.02
CA HIS A 306 -10.44 -1.33 -21.30
C HIS A 306 -10.30 -0.47 -20.04
N GLN A 307 -10.45 -1.05 -18.85
CA GLN A 307 -10.34 -0.38 -17.55
C GLN A 307 -11.25 0.85 -17.42
N ASN A 308 -12.42 0.81 -18.02
CA ASN A 308 -13.40 1.90 -17.98
C ASN A 308 -14.76 1.48 -17.41
N LYS A 309 -14.88 0.23 -16.94
CA LYS A 309 -16.05 -0.31 -16.24
C LYS A 309 -15.60 -1.09 -15.02
N LEU A 310 -15.83 -0.53 -13.84
CA LEU A 310 -15.53 -1.13 -12.54
C LEU A 310 -16.84 -1.60 -11.89
N ASP A 311 -16.91 -2.88 -11.56
CA ASP A 311 -18.03 -3.48 -10.83
C ASP A 311 -17.58 -3.91 -9.43
N LEU A 312 -18.39 -3.59 -8.42
CA LEU A 312 -18.23 -4.07 -7.05
C LEU A 312 -19.32 -5.09 -6.74
N TYR A 313 -18.91 -6.33 -6.53
CA TYR A 313 -19.76 -7.40 -6.06
C TYR A 313 -19.58 -7.61 -4.56
N ILE A 314 -20.66 -7.89 -3.85
CA ILE A 314 -20.62 -8.52 -2.52
C ILE A 314 -21.01 -9.97 -2.68
N ALA A 315 -20.10 -10.87 -2.29
CA ALA A 315 -20.30 -12.31 -2.32
C ALA A 315 -20.37 -12.85 -0.89
N ASN A 316 -21.29 -13.81 -0.66
CA ASN A 316 -21.25 -14.60 0.56
C ASN A 316 -20.18 -15.69 0.39
N ALA A 317 -19.12 -15.61 1.19
CA ALA A 317 -17.94 -16.45 1.06
C ALA A 317 -18.18 -17.93 1.45
N ARG A 318 -19.32 -18.25 2.12
CA ARG A 318 -19.71 -19.62 2.47
C ARG A 318 -20.65 -20.24 1.41
N SER A 319 -21.66 -19.49 0.97
CA SER A 319 -22.63 -19.96 -0.03
C SER A 319 -22.20 -19.70 -1.47
N THR A 320 -21.19 -18.87 -1.69
CA THR A 320 -20.63 -18.42 -2.99
C THR A 320 -21.57 -17.56 -3.85
N VAL A 321 -22.73 -17.18 -3.32
CA VAL A 321 -23.69 -16.31 -4.03
C VAL A 321 -23.14 -14.87 -4.03
N SER A 322 -23.08 -14.25 -5.21
CA SER A 322 -22.61 -12.89 -5.40
C SER A 322 -23.71 -11.97 -5.94
N LYS A 323 -23.63 -10.68 -5.58
CA LYS A 323 -24.55 -9.64 -6.03
C LYS A 323 -23.76 -8.39 -6.40
N LEU A 324 -24.02 -7.83 -7.59
CA LEU A 324 -23.54 -6.50 -7.98
C LEU A 324 -24.22 -5.44 -7.10
N ILE A 325 -23.43 -4.59 -6.44
CA ILE A 325 -23.93 -3.50 -5.60
C ILE A 325 -23.55 -2.11 -6.10
N LEU A 326 -22.47 -1.99 -6.88
CA LEU A 326 -22.05 -0.74 -7.48
C LEU A 326 -21.43 -1.01 -8.85
N ARG A 327 -21.71 -0.11 -9.79
CA ARG A 327 -21.00 0.00 -11.06
C ARG A 327 -20.54 1.43 -11.23
N ASP A 328 -19.28 1.60 -11.60
CA ASP A 328 -18.70 2.88 -12.03
C ASP A 328 -18.21 2.75 -13.46
N GLU A 329 -18.56 3.71 -14.31
CA GLU A 329 -18.18 3.72 -15.71
C GLU A 329 -17.60 5.08 -16.09
N SER A 330 -16.55 5.05 -16.90
CA SER A 330 -15.90 6.25 -17.40
C SER A 330 -15.83 6.20 -18.92
N PRO A 331 -16.05 7.31 -19.63
CA PRO A 331 -15.83 7.35 -21.08
C PRO A 331 -14.36 7.20 -21.48
N GLN A 332 -13.43 7.38 -20.54
CA GLN A 332 -11.99 7.23 -20.75
C GLN A 332 -11.43 6.03 -19.99
N TYR A 333 -11.19 6.19 -18.70
CA TYR A 333 -10.38 5.29 -17.91
C TYR A 333 -10.68 5.47 -16.43
N ILE A 334 -10.71 4.39 -15.66
CA ILE A 334 -10.84 4.41 -14.20
C ILE A 334 -9.46 4.13 -13.61
N LYS A 335 -8.96 5.04 -12.77
CA LYS A 335 -7.68 4.89 -12.08
C LYS A 335 -7.74 3.71 -11.11
N PRO A 336 -6.86 2.70 -11.21
CA PRO A 336 -6.87 1.56 -10.29
C PRO A 336 -6.73 1.96 -8.82
N GLU A 337 -6.04 3.05 -8.53
CA GLU A 337 -5.78 3.56 -7.19
C GLU A 337 -7.07 3.92 -6.42
N VAL A 338 -8.18 4.23 -7.12
CA VAL A 338 -9.46 4.50 -6.46
C VAL A 338 -9.99 3.26 -5.71
N ILE A 339 -9.64 2.05 -6.16
CA ILE A 339 -10.04 0.80 -5.51
C ILE A 339 -9.40 0.69 -4.13
N ASP A 340 -8.17 1.19 -3.97
CA ASP A 340 -7.46 1.19 -2.69
C ASP A 340 -8.02 2.20 -1.68
N GLN A 341 -8.73 3.21 -2.17
CA GLN A 341 -9.40 4.24 -1.35
C GLN A 341 -10.78 3.82 -0.83
N ILE A 342 -11.29 2.65 -1.25
CA ILE A 342 -12.57 2.15 -0.78
C ILE A 342 -12.39 1.55 0.61
N VAL A 343 -13.09 2.10 1.59
CA VAL A 343 -13.08 1.63 2.98
C VAL A 343 -14.48 1.17 3.36
N PHE A 344 -14.59 -0.07 3.82
CA PHE A 344 -15.85 -0.64 4.30
C PHE A 344 -16.02 -0.39 5.81
N TYR A 345 -17.19 0.06 6.18
CA TYR A 345 -17.65 0.23 7.56
C TYR A 345 -18.84 -0.70 7.81
N PRO A 346 -19.32 -0.90 9.04
CA PRO A 346 -20.39 -1.87 9.31
C PRO A 346 -21.65 -1.71 8.46
N ASN A 347 -22.05 -0.49 8.13
CA ASN A 347 -23.28 -0.21 7.36
C ASN A 347 -23.05 0.58 6.07
N ASN A 348 -21.83 1.03 5.82
CA ASN A 348 -21.50 1.96 4.73
C ASN A 348 -20.15 1.64 4.11
N PHE A 349 -19.86 2.27 2.98
CA PHE A 349 -18.51 2.33 2.42
C PHE A 349 -18.26 3.67 1.72
N SER A 350 -16.98 4.08 1.69
CA SER A 350 -16.51 5.21 0.91
C SER A 350 -16.19 4.79 -0.52
N PHE A 351 -16.35 5.69 -1.47
CA PHE A 351 -15.97 5.46 -2.86
C PHE A 351 -15.51 6.77 -3.50
N LEU A 352 -14.36 6.76 -4.18
CA LEU A 352 -13.91 7.87 -5.02
C LEU A 352 -14.29 7.60 -6.47
N SER A 353 -14.92 8.57 -7.14
CA SER A 353 -15.33 8.46 -8.54
C SER A 353 -15.24 9.80 -9.26
N GLU A 354 -14.93 9.76 -10.56
CA GLU A 354 -14.91 10.92 -11.47
C GLU A 354 -16.24 11.10 -12.23
N LYS A 355 -17.32 10.44 -11.82
CA LYS A 355 -18.61 10.39 -12.55
C LYS A 355 -19.29 11.72 -12.76
N ASP A 356 -18.89 12.80 -12.04
CA ASP A 356 -19.39 14.16 -12.23
C ASP A 356 -18.33 15.11 -12.82
N GLY A 357 -17.23 14.56 -13.38
CA GLY A 357 -16.18 15.29 -14.09
C GLY A 357 -14.90 15.53 -13.27
N TYR A 358 -14.96 15.38 -11.94
CA TYR A 358 -13.80 15.45 -11.02
C TYR A 358 -13.86 14.31 -10.03
N GLN A 359 -12.70 13.90 -9.49
CA GLN A 359 -12.66 12.85 -8.48
C GLN A 359 -13.21 13.35 -7.15
N HIS A 360 -14.38 12.82 -6.75
CA HIS A 360 -15.05 13.18 -5.52
C HIS A 360 -15.32 11.99 -4.61
N LEU A 361 -15.53 12.28 -3.32
CA LEU A 361 -15.87 11.32 -2.29
C LEU A 361 -17.39 11.10 -2.23
N TYR A 362 -17.79 9.84 -2.40
CA TYR A 362 -19.16 9.37 -2.29
C TYR A 362 -19.31 8.41 -1.12
N TRP A 363 -20.44 8.48 -0.45
CA TRP A 363 -20.80 7.65 0.70
C TRP A 363 -21.99 6.77 0.35
N TYR A 364 -21.79 5.46 0.34
CA TYR A 364 -22.79 4.46 0.03
C TYR A 364 -23.16 3.67 1.27
N ASN A 365 -24.40 3.13 1.33
CA ASN A 365 -24.71 2.11 2.30
C ASN A 365 -24.18 0.74 1.84
N SER A 366 -24.17 -0.25 2.75
CA SER A 366 -23.66 -1.60 2.47
C SER A 366 -24.41 -2.34 1.35
N LYS A 367 -25.58 -1.85 0.90
CA LYS A 367 -26.37 -2.41 -0.21
C LYS A 367 -26.07 -1.74 -1.56
N GLY A 368 -25.17 -0.76 -1.59
CA GLY A 368 -24.79 -0.01 -2.79
C GLY A 368 -25.71 1.17 -3.12
N THR A 369 -26.59 1.60 -2.20
CA THR A 369 -27.38 2.80 -2.40
C THR A 369 -26.56 4.03 -2.01
N LEU A 370 -26.50 5.04 -2.87
CA LEU A 370 -25.84 6.31 -2.57
C LEU A 370 -26.58 7.02 -1.41
N VAL A 371 -25.86 7.28 -0.33
CA VAL A 371 -26.36 8.04 0.83
C VAL A 371 -26.12 9.51 0.60
N LYS A 372 -24.90 9.90 0.20
CA LYS A 372 -24.57 11.28 -0.17
C LYS A 372 -23.30 11.37 -1.01
N GLN A 373 -23.19 12.41 -1.81
CA GLN A 373 -21.92 12.92 -2.31
C GLN A 373 -21.32 13.81 -1.21
N VAL A 374 -20.14 13.46 -0.70
CA VAL A 374 -19.51 14.14 0.43
C VAL A 374 -18.81 15.43 -0.03
N THR A 375 -18.16 15.36 -1.19
CA THR A 375 -17.43 16.49 -1.80
C THR A 375 -17.98 16.80 -3.19
N GLN A 376 -17.96 18.06 -3.60
CA GLN A 376 -18.37 18.49 -4.93
C GLN A 376 -17.70 19.80 -5.31
N GLY A 377 -17.47 20.06 -6.61
CA GLY A 377 -16.86 21.28 -7.12
C GLY A 377 -15.86 21.03 -8.24
N GLN A 378 -15.12 22.05 -8.64
CA GLN A 378 -14.09 21.95 -9.70
C GLN A 378 -12.71 21.67 -9.09
N PHE A 379 -12.58 20.55 -8.42
CA PHE A 379 -11.36 20.08 -7.76
C PHE A 379 -11.39 18.57 -7.59
N GLU A 380 -10.27 17.98 -7.24
CA GLU A 380 -10.14 16.55 -6.99
C GLU A 380 -9.85 16.25 -5.53
N VAL A 381 -10.53 15.27 -4.98
CA VAL A 381 -10.11 14.55 -3.78
C VAL A 381 -8.99 13.58 -4.19
N LYS A 382 -7.80 13.77 -3.64
CA LYS A 382 -6.64 12.92 -3.96
C LYS A 382 -6.64 11.65 -3.13
N ASN A 383 -6.94 11.76 -1.83
CA ASN A 383 -6.99 10.65 -0.90
C ASN A 383 -8.14 10.80 0.09
N PHE A 384 -8.85 9.70 0.36
CA PHE A 384 -9.73 9.56 1.51
C PHE A 384 -8.92 9.12 2.71
N LEU A 385 -8.89 9.91 3.79
CA LEU A 385 -8.03 9.68 4.96
C LEU A 385 -8.76 9.00 6.12
N GLY A 386 -10.10 9.00 6.11
CA GLY A 386 -10.90 8.31 7.10
C GLY A 386 -12.23 8.99 7.44
N TRP A 387 -13.07 8.25 8.14
CA TRP A 387 -14.34 8.74 8.69
C TRP A 387 -14.41 8.42 10.18
N ASP A 388 -14.56 9.46 10.99
CA ASP A 388 -14.84 9.33 12.42
C ASP A 388 -16.34 9.13 12.64
N ALA A 389 -16.72 7.94 13.06
CA ALA A 389 -18.12 7.56 13.30
C ALA A 389 -18.75 8.34 14.47
N ASN A 390 -17.96 8.71 15.47
CA ASN A 390 -18.46 9.39 16.68
C ASN A 390 -18.90 10.83 16.37
N SER A 391 -18.09 11.54 15.60
CA SER A 391 -18.37 12.93 15.18
C SER A 391 -19.04 13.01 13.80
N ASN A 392 -19.19 11.89 13.08
CA ASN A 392 -19.62 11.83 11.69
C ASN A 392 -18.83 12.79 10.80
N THR A 393 -17.50 12.76 10.93
CA THR A 393 -16.57 13.66 10.24
C THR A 393 -15.74 12.87 9.22
N PHE A 394 -15.66 13.38 8.00
CA PHE A 394 -14.84 12.85 6.91
C PHE A 394 -13.55 13.64 6.79
N TYR A 395 -12.41 12.95 6.65
CA TYR A 395 -11.10 13.54 6.42
C TYR A 395 -10.59 13.15 5.03
N TYR A 396 -10.07 14.12 4.28
CA TYR A 396 -9.58 13.88 2.92
C TYR A 396 -8.48 14.87 2.53
N GLU A 397 -7.67 14.48 1.56
CA GLU A 397 -6.67 15.32 0.89
C GLU A 397 -7.25 15.81 -0.44
N SER A 398 -7.08 17.08 -0.76
CA SER A 398 -7.65 17.68 -1.97
C SER A 398 -6.81 18.85 -2.49
N ASN A 399 -6.92 19.10 -3.81
CA ASN A 399 -6.36 20.28 -4.48
C ASN A 399 -7.38 21.44 -4.61
N GLU A 400 -8.39 21.48 -3.76
CA GLU A 400 -9.52 22.44 -3.84
C GLU A 400 -9.09 23.91 -3.85
N GLY A 401 -8.07 24.28 -3.09
CA GLY A 401 -7.63 25.69 -3.02
C GLY A 401 -6.82 26.13 -4.23
N ASN A 402 -6.05 25.21 -4.82
CA ASN A 402 -5.17 25.47 -5.96
C ASN A 402 -4.86 24.14 -6.66
N PRO A 403 -5.02 24.03 -7.98
CA PRO A 403 -4.79 22.77 -8.71
C PRO A 403 -3.34 22.23 -8.62
N LEU A 404 -2.38 23.09 -8.30
CA LEU A 404 -0.95 22.72 -8.13
C LEU A 404 -0.57 22.40 -6.67
N GLN A 405 -1.52 22.50 -5.74
CA GLN A 405 -1.28 22.33 -4.31
C GLN A 405 -2.27 21.35 -3.71
N THR A 406 -1.92 20.78 -2.56
CA THR A 406 -2.84 19.93 -1.80
C THR A 406 -2.92 20.39 -0.35
N ALA A 407 -4.10 20.26 0.25
CA ALA A 407 -4.33 20.49 1.67
C ALA A 407 -5.20 19.38 2.26
N ILE A 408 -5.17 19.27 3.57
CA ILE A 408 -5.98 18.31 4.32
C ILE A 408 -7.25 19.02 4.79
N TYR A 409 -8.38 18.41 4.52
CA TYR A 409 -9.70 18.93 4.81
C TYR A 409 -10.49 17.98 5.71
N LYS A 410 -11.45 18.55 6.45
CA LYS A 410 -12.53 17.78 7.06
C LYS A 410 -13.91 18.35 6.69
N ILE A 411 -14.90 17.46 6.64
CA ILE A 411 -16.31 17.81 6.54
C ILE A 411 -17.03 17.18 7.72
N ASP A 412 -17.68 18.01 8.55
CA ASP A 412 -18.39 17.55 9.74
C ASP A 412 -19.85 17.12 9.45
N ALA A 413 -20.55 16.63 10.48
CA ALA A 413 -21.94 16.19 10.41
C ALA A 413 -22.92 17.27 9.91
N LYS A 414 -22.57 18.54 10.02
CA LYS A 414 -23.35 19.70 9.54
C LYS A 414 -22.93 20.14 8.13
N ASN A 415 -22.12 19.33 7.43
CA ASN A 415 -21.52 19.66 6.13
C ASN A 415 -20.63 20.94 6.15
N ARG A 416 -20.08 21.30 7.31
CA ARG A 416 -19.12 22.41 7.39
C ARG A 416 -17.74 21.89 7.04
N LYS A 417 -17.16 22.49 6.01
CA LYS A 417 -15.80 22.19 5.57
C LYS A 417 -14.79 23.05 6.34
N THR A 418 -13.67 22.44 6.72
CA THR A 418 -12.55 23.13 7.38
C THR A 418 -11.24 22.60 6.77
N VAL A 419 -10.34 23.51 6.42
CA VAL A 419 -8.96 23.17 6.08
C VAL A 419 -8.15 22.96 7.38
N LEU A 420 -7.36 21.89 7.44
CA LEU A 420 -6.59 21.52 8.63
C LEU A 420 -5.10 21.84 8.53
N THR A 421 -4.59 22.05 7.32
CA THR A 421 -3.19 22.40 7.04
C THR A 421 -3.10 23.77 6.40
N GLU A 422 -1.88 24.32 6.26
CA GLU A 422 -1.69 25.50 5.46
C GLU A 422 -2.10 25.27 4.01
N ASN A 423 -2.76 26.27 3.41
CA ASN A 423 -3.22 26.18 2.01
C ASN A 423 -2.11 26.66 1.06
N LYS A 424 -0.94 26.05 1.15
CA LYS A 424 0.22 26.30 0.30
C LYS A 424 1.04 25.02 0.14
N GLY A 425 1.76 24.89 -0.96
CA GLY A 425 2.59 23.72 -1.26
C GLY A 425 1.80 22.42 -1.38
N THR A 426 2.48 21.31 -1.24
CA THR A 426 1.89 19.97 -1.22
C THR A 426 1.87 19.44 0.20
N ASN A 427 0.68 19.29 0.77
CA ASN A 427 0.47 18.72 2.09
C ASN A 427 0.07 17.25 1.98
N LYS A 428 0.64 16.41 2.85
CA LYS A 428 0.23 15.03 3.10
C LYS A 428 0.04 14.83 4.59
N ALA A 429 -0.78 13.88 4.99
CA ALA A 429 -1.01 13.59 6.40
C ALA A 429 -0.99 12.09 6.67
N ILE A 430 -0.43 11.72 7.83
CA ILE A 430 -0.57 10.39 8.43
C ILE A 430 -1.35 10.57 9.72
N PHE A 431 -2.55 9.99 9.78
CA PHE A 431 -3.41 10.04 10.96
C PHE A 431 -3.09 8.93 11.96
N SER A 432 -3.32 9.22 13.25
CA SER A 432 -3.48 8.17 14.25
C SER A 432 -4.68 7.29 13.89
N THR A 433 -4.67 6.04 14.31
CA THR A 433 -5.78 5.11 14.01
C THR A 433 -7.10 5.49 14.66
N THR A 434 -7.09 6.38 15.64
CA THR A 434 -8.30 6.98 16.26
C THR A 434 -8.80 8.22 15.52
N LEU A 435 -8.05 8.74 14.54
CA LEU A 435 -8.29 10.01 13.83
C LEU A 435 -8.23 11.26 14.72
N SER A 436 -7.70 11.15 15.96
CA SER A 436 -7.59 12.27 16.91
C SER A 436 -6.45 13.22 16.58
N TYR A 437 -5.36 12.70 16.02
CA TYR A 437 -4.14 13.44 15.68
C TYR A 437 -3.65 13.05 14.30
N PHE A 438 -2.85 13.94 13.70
CA PHE A 438 -2.11 13.62 12.48
C PHE A 438 -0.75 14.32 12.44
N ILE A 439 0.18 13.73 11.70
CA ILE A 439 1.45 14.36 11.32
C ILE A 439 1.30 14.91 9.91
N SER A 440 1.56 16.20 9.73
CA SER A 440 1.52 16.88 8.42
C SER A 440 2.92 16.96 7.82
N PHE A 441 3.01 16.68 6.53
CA PHE A 441 4.20 16.87 5.71
C PHE A 441 3.92 17.96 4.70
N LEU A 442 4.66 19.06 4.77
CA LEU A 442 4.58 20.15 3.81
C LEU A 442 5.82 20.12 2.90
N SER A 443 5.59 20.13 1.59
CA SER A 443 6.62 20.35 0.57
C SER A 443 6.30 21.62 -0.20
N GLU A 444 7.24 22.57 -0.18
CA GLU A 444 7.16 23.83 -0.93
C GLU A 444 8.36 23.96 -1.86
N THR A 445 8.14 24.59 -3.00
CA THR A 445 9.25 25.12 -3.82
C THR A 445 9.65 26.47 -3.23
N THR A 446 10.84 26.55 -2.69
CA THR A 446 11.48 27.82 -2.27
C THR A 446 11.97 28.61 -3.46
#